data_712f5e8ba9342bdb5197254c9964b4e6
#
_entry.id   712f5e8ba9342bdb5197254c9964b4e6
#
_cell.length_a   1.000
_cell.length_b   1.000
_cell.length_c   1.000
_cell.angle_alpha   90.00
_cell.angle_beta   90.00
_cell.angle_gamma   90.00
#
_symmetry.space_group_name_H-M   'P 1'
#
loop_
_entity.id
_entity.type
_entity.pdbx_description
1 polymer ?
#
loop_
_entity_poly.entity_id
_entity_poly.type
_entity_poly.pdbx_seq_one_letter_code
_entity_poly.pdbx_strand_id
1 'polypeptide(L)'
;MKRILPIMLAICLLLCACATEADPAESTVTTTEVQVETTAATEQTTASVEESTEETTAPIETTETQIYYNPLNGEVIDQAYNGRVFAATINNVEAALPLRGINQADFLFEMYVNSYATRGLAFFSDVTDLKAVGSVRSFRQNFADLCWAFDAIVLHAGNGNYGKGLDQINANEGVGFRDYNRYNKQGYNWEHTLFASGEDLINAATERNYELQRPGRDYGLHFVEDGTPVNGESASEVEIILTLDSSTKRNIMKYDEGLGKYIFWQYGEEQIDENTGEPIRFENVIVMFANVENVKSYHIADLNTSGEGYYACGGKIVPIKWIHENQTDPFTFTLEDGTPLQQGVGSTYVAIAPVGSPVNYQ
;
A
#
# COMPACT_ATOMS: atom_id res chain seq x y z
N MET A 1 -65.05 -7.91 7.41
CA MET A 1 -65.24 -7.83 8.90
C MET A 1 -63.90 -7.35 9.49
N LYS A 2 -63.93 -6.21 10.11
CA LYS A 2 -62.83 -5.49 10.77
C LYS A 2 -62.44 -6.22 12.06
N ARG A 3 -61.16 -6.36 12.36
CA ARG A 3 -60.66 -6.36 13.76
C ARG A 3 -59.33 -5.64 13.83
N ILE A 4 -59.36 -4.50 14.47
CA ILE A 4 -58.32 -3.64 14.98
C ILE A 4 -57.98 -4.14 16.38
N LEU A 5 -56.71 -4.20 16.77
CA LEU A 5 -56.30 -4.30 18.17
C LEU A 5 -54.98 -3.53 18.38
N PRO A 6 -54.78 -2.91 19.55
CA PRO A 6 -54.10 -1.64 19.67
C PRO A 6 -52.65 -1.74 20.23
N ILE A 7 -52.00 -0.61 20.03
CA ILE A 7 -50.74 -0.10 20.57
C ILE A 7 -50.67 -0.25 22.12
N MET A 8 -49.53 -0.72 22.61
CA MET A 8 -49.10 -0.44 23.98
C MET A 8 -47.69 0.20 23.95
N LEU A 9 -47.70 1.47 24.29
CA LEU A 9 -46.58 2.34 24.56
C LEU A 9 -46.16 2.11 26.03
N ALA A 10 -44.91 1.75 26.26
CA ALA A 10 -44.33 1.74 27.60
C ALA A 10 -43.13 2.70 27.62
N ILE A 11 -43.34 3.85 28.17
CA ILE A 11 -42.35 4.84 28.58
C ILE A 11 -41.77 4.38 29.93
N CYS A 12 -40.46 4.20 30.03
CA CYS A 12 -39.77 4.18 31.32
C CYS A 12 -38.70 5.27 31.31
N LEU A 13 -39.03 6.36 31.97
CA LEU A 13 -38.12 7.35 32.51
C LEU A 13 -37.55 6.80 33.81
N LEU A 14 -36.24 6.84 33.99
CA LEU A 14 -35.63 6.86 35.32
C LEU A 14 -34.35 7.71 35.32
N LEU A 15 -34.39 8.63 36.20
CA LEU A 15 -33.55 9.74 36.61
C LEU A 15 -32.17 9.34 37.14
N CYS A 16 -31.20 10.13 36.81
CA CYS A 16 -30.25 10.90 37.66
C CYS A 16 -29.57 10.21 38.86
N ALA A 17 -28.24 10.18 38.83
CA ALA A 17 -27.45 10.44 40.04
C ALA A 17 -26.05 10.99 39.65
N CYS A 18 -25.78 12.16 40.21
CA CYS A 18 -24.46 12.83 40.25
C CYS A 18 -23.47 12.09 41.15
N ALA A 19 -22.19 12.13 40.82
CA ALA A 19 -21.04 12.25 41.75
C ALA A 19 -19.76 12.43 40.96
N THR A 20 -19.16 13.49 41.07
CA THR A 20 -18.03 14.09 41.83
C THR A 20 -16.71 14.02 41.08
N GLU A 21 -16.24 15.24 40.85
CA GLU A 21 -14.90 15.61 40.38
C GLU A 21 -13.78 14.99 41.21
N ALA A 22 -12.70 14.61 40.52
CA ALA A 22 -11.38 14.47 41.13
C ALA A 22 -10.35 15.13 40.22
N ASP A 23 -9.63 16.06 40.78
CA ASP A 23 -8.56 16.90 40.23
C ASP A 23 -7.38 16.10 39.72
N PRO A 24 -6.65 16.57 38.69
CA PRO A 24 -5.44 15.93 38.20
C PRO A 24 -4.23 16.34 39.03
N ALA A 25 -3.45 15.33 39.44
CA ALA A 25 -2.16 15.51 40.08
C ALA A 25 -1.11 15.99 39.06
N GLU A 26 -0.50 17.12 39.35
CA GLU A 26 0.69 17.68 38.72
C GLU A 26 1.89 16.73 38.86
N SER A 27 2.44 16.27 37.73
CA SER A 27 3.72 15.56 37.68
C SER A 27 4.82 16.53 37.32
N THR A 28 5.61 16.89 38.32
CA THR A 28 6.83 17.72 38.19
C THR A 28 7.93 16.95 37.47
N VAL A 29 8.32 17.41 36.29
CA VAL A 29 9.52 16.92 35.59
C VAL A 29 10.74 17.63 36.17
N THR A 30 11.63 16.89 36.84
CA THR A 30 12.92 17.36 37.33
C THR A 30 13.95 17.26 36.22
N THR A 31 14.37 18.38 35.68
CA THR A 31 15.48 18.50 34.74
C THR A 31 16.79 18.46 35.53
N THR A 32 17.62 17.44 35.30
CA THR A 32 18.96 17.36 35.85
C THR A 32 19.95 17.96 34.86
N GLU A 33 20.46 19.14 35.16
CA GLU A 33 21.61 19.73 34.48
C GLU A 33 22.90 19.02 34.90
N VAL A 34 23.65 18.51 33.91
CA VAL A 34 25.00 18.01 34.10
C VAL A 34 25.97 19.16 33.78
N GLN A 35 26.60 19.69 34.81
CA GLN A 35 27.72 20.63 34.66
C GLN A 35 29.00 19.85 34.38
N VAL A 36 29.70 20.20 33.31
CA VAL A 36 31.05 19.73 33.03
C VAL A 36 32.03 20.80 33.55
N GLU A 37 32.79 20.46 34.57
CA GLU A 37 33.90 21.24 35.08
C GLU A 37 35.10 21.20 34.10
N THR A 38 35.54 22.39 33.71
CA THR A 38 36.77 22.61 32.96
C THR A 38 37.89 22.98 33.90
N THR A 39 38.86 22.09 34.07
CA THR A 39 40.10 22.40 34.76
C THR A 39 41.12 22.99 33.78
N ALA A 40 41.51 24.23 34.05
CA ALA A 40 42.61 24.91 33.40
C ALA A 40 43.94 24.51 34.02
N ALA A 41 44.93 24.20 33.19
CA ALA A 41 46.34 24.18 33.59
C ALA A 41 47.13 25.13 32.64
N THR A 42 47.70 26.11 33.27
CA THR A 42 48.57 27.12 32.63
C THR A 42 49.99 26.62 32.64
N GLU A 43 50.66 26.60 31.48
CA GLU A 43 52.13 26.72 31.42
C GLU A 43 52.53 27.65 30.27
N GLN A 44 53.25 28.70 30.66
CA GLN A 44 53.93 29.64 29.76
C GLN A 44 55.27 29.04 29.31
N THR A 45 55.58 29.18 28.01
CA THR A 45 56.99 29.34 27.58
C THR A 45 57.03 30.13 26.28
N THR A 46 58.02 31.00 26.24
CA THR A 46 58.30 32.15 25.38
C THR A 46 58.77 31.79 23.94
N ALA A 47 58.28 32.61 23.00
CA ALA A 47 58.91 33.26 21.84
C ALA A 47 59.72 32.46 20.82
N SER A 48 59.27 32.45 19.58
CA SER A 48 60.02 33.01 18.43
C SER A 48 59.07 33.34 17.27
N VAL A 49 59.23 34.53 16.71
CA VAL A 49 58.45 35.08 15.58
C VAL A 49 59.00 34.45 14.30
N GLU A 50 58.18 33.75 13.58
CA GLU A 50 58.34 33.52 12.13
C GLU A 50 57.03 33.92 11.45
N GLU A 51 57.15 34.85 10.55
CA GLU A 51 56.12 35.42 9.69
C GLU A 51 55.70 34.38 8.67
N SER A 52 54.58 33.69 8.95
CA SER A 52 53.97 32.78 7.99
C SER A 52 52.72 33.46 7.42
N THR A 53 52.78 33.73 6.12
CA THR A 53 51.65 34.16 5.32
C THR A 53 50.49 33.18 5.47
N GLU A 54 49.45 33.57 6.24
CA GLU A 54 48.18 32.85 6.31
C GLU A 54 47.45 32.94 4.95
N GLU A 55 47.50 31.87 4.22
CA GLU A 55 46.59 31.61 3.12
C GLU A 55 45.22 31.32 3.74
N THR A 56 44.34 32.30 3.71
CA THR A 56 42.95 32.15 4.19
C THR A 56 42.21 31.23 3.27
N THR A 57 42.25 29.93 3.56
CA THR A 57 41.32 28.95 2.96
C THR A 57 39.92 29.21 3.55
N ALA A 58 39.04 29.83 2.75
CA ALA A 58 37.65 29.90 3.06
C ALA A 58 37.10 28.48 3.27
N PRO A 59 36.21 28.26 4.25
CA PRO A 59 35.56 26.97 4.44
C PRO A 59 34.82 26.61 3.14
N ILE A 60 35.11 25.47 2.56
CA ILE A 60 34.30 24.88 1.50
C ILE A 60 33.03 24.43 2.20
N GLU A 61 31.96 25.22 2.07
CA GLU A 61 30.62 24.76 2.44
C GLU A 61 30.29 23.58 1.51
N THR A 62 30.48 22.38 2.01
CA THR A 62 29.93 21.16 1.39
C THR A 62 28.41 21.23 1.62
N THR A 63 27.69 21.71 0.63
CA THR A 63 26.25 21.60 0.58
C THR A 63 25.94 20.12 0.41
N GLU A 64 25.59 19.42 1.48
CA GLU A 64 25.06 18.07 1.38
C GLU A 64 23.78 18.12 0.54
N THR A 65 23.82 17.49 -0.62
CA THR A 65 22.63 17.37 -1.47
C THR A 65 21.66 16.42 -0.77
N GLN A 66 20.56 16.95 -0.30
CA GLN A 66 19.51 16.14 0.33
C GLN A 66 18.86 15.27 -0.74
N ILE A 67 18.84 13.95 -0.52
CA ILE A 67 18.21 12.97 -1.41
C ILE A 67 16.82 12.65 -0.84
N TYR A 68 15.83 12.63 -1.71
CA TYR A 68 14.46 12.28 -1.37
C TYR A 68 14.08 10.97 -2.05
N TYR A 69 13.20 10.22 -1.40
CA TYR A 69 12.74 8.93 -1.87
C TYR A 69 11.21 8.88 -1.94
N ASN A 70 10.71 8.19 -2.95
CA ASN A 70 9.30 7.81 -3.02
C ASN A 70 8.99 6.83 -1.88
N PRO A 71 8.06 7.16 -0.98
CA PRO A 71 7.80 6.34 0.20
C PRO A 71 7.08 5.01 -0.12
N LEU A 72 6.59 4.82 -1.35
CA LEU A 72 5.90 3.61 -1.76
C LEU A 72 6.80 2.61 -2.49
N ASN A 73 7.87 3.07 -3.16
CA ASN A 73 8.72 2.19 -3.95
C ASN A 73 10.23 2.40 -3.73
N GLY A 74 10.62 3.38 -2.92
CA GLY A 74 12.02 3.67 -2.60
C GLY A 74 12.82 4.36 -3.69
N GLU A 75 12.23 4.68 -4.84
CA GLU A 75 12.94 5.37 -5.92
C GLU A 75 13.33 6.79 -5.53
N VAL A 76 14.49 7.25 -6.04
CA VAL A 76 14.93 8.63 -5.83
C VAL A 76 14.01 9.60 -6.58
N ILE A 77 13.58 10.66 -5.89
CA ILE A 77 12.74 11.72 -6.43
C ILE A 77 13.38 13.10 -6.21
N ASP A 78 13.01 14.08 -7.02
CA ASP A 78 13.64 15.40 -7.04
C ASP A 78 13.34 16.25 -5.79
N GLN A 79 12.25 15.98 -5.09
CA GLN A 79 11.80 16.73 -3.91
C GLN A 79 11.09 15.82 -2.90
N ALA A 80 10.94 16.30 -1.67
CA ALA A 80 10.20 15.58 -0.63
C ALA A 80 8.80 15.19 -1.11
N TYR A 81 8.43 13.93 -0.92
CA TYR A 81 7.10 13.44 -1.27
C TYR A 81 6.05 14.12 -0.39
N ASN A 82 5.15 14.83 -1.01
CA ASN A 82 4.03 15.50 -0.36
C ASN A 82 2.68 15.14 -0.99
N GLY A 83 2.69 14.24 -1.97
CA GLY A 83 1.51 13.84 -2.71
C GLY A 83 0.54 12.99 -1.89
N ARG A 84 -0.66 12.87 -2.40
CA ARG A 84 -1.64 11.89 -1.95
C ARG A 84 -1.61 10.68 -2.86
N VAL A 85 -1.68 9.50 -2.26
CA VAL A 85 -1.75 8.24 -3.00
C VAL A 85 -3.10 8.11 -3.70
N PHE A 86 -3.08 7.65 -4.95
CA PHE A 86 -4.26 7.20 -5.66
C PHE A 86 -4.31 5.69 -5.72
N ALA A 87 -5.52 5.13 -5.68
CA ALA A 87 -5.75 3.71 -5.88
C ALA A 87 -6.78 3.46 -6.96
N ALA A 88 -6.70 2.33 -7.65
CA ALA A 88 -7.69 1.93 -8.65
C ALA A 88 -8.05 0.45 -8.51
N THR A 89 -9.34 0.15 -8.50
CA THR A 89 -9.81 -1.24 -8.51
C THR A 89 -9.64 -1.85 -9.89
N ILE A 90 -8.89 -2.94 -9.99
CA ILE A 90 -8.53 -3.60 -11.24
C ILE A 90 -9.36 -4.87 -11.44
N ASN A 91 -10.00 -4.97 -12.58
CA ASN A 91 -10.71 -6.16 -13.00
C ASN A 91 -9.72 -7.23 -13.45
N ASN A 92 -9.64 -8.32 -12.72
CA ASN A 92 -8.66 -9.36 -12.98
C ASN A 92 -9.33 -10.69 -13.39
N VAL A 93 -10.22 -10.63 -14.37
CA VAL A 93 -10.74 -11.81 -15.06
C VAL A 93 -10.15 -11.89 -16.47
N GLU A 94 -10.00 -13.10 -17.00
CA GLU A 94 -9.40 -13.33 -18.33
C GLU A 94 -10.03 -12.47 -19.44
N ALA A 95 -11.36 -12.33 -19.43
CA ALA A 95 -12.09 -11.49 -20.40
C ALA A 95 -11.81 -9.99 -20.33
N ALA A 96 -11.09 -9.54 -19.29
CA ALA A 96 -10.71 -8.13 -19.10
C ALA A 96 -9.28 -7.81 -19.54
N LEU A 97 -8.53 -8.82 -19.94
CA LEU A 97 -7.13 -8.67 -20.36
C LEU A 97 -7.01 -8.08 -21.77
N PRO A 98 -5.93 -7.37 -22.09
CA PRO A 98 -4.81 -7.02 -21.23
C PRO A 98 -5.14 -5.89 -20.24
N LEU A 99 -4.42 -5.84 -19.12
CA LEU A 99 -4.51 -4.76 -18.13
C LEU A 99 -3.80 -3.51 -18.63
N ARG A 100 -4.10 -2.36 -17.99
CA ARG A 100 -3.46 -1.07 -18.29
C ARG A 100 -3.02 -0.38 -17.01
N GLY A 101 -1.84 0.24 -17.06
CA GLY A 101 -1.30 1.09 -16.00
C GLY A 101 -0.71 0.32 -14.81
N ILE A 102 -0.50 -0.98 -14.93
CA ILE A 102 0.04 -1.78 -13.84
C ILE A 102 1.55 -1.58 -13.69
N ASN A 103 2.27 -1.39 -14.80
CA ASN A 103 3.72 -1.09 -14.76
C ASN A 103 4.05 0.30 -14.19
N GLN A 104 3.05 1.17 -14.00
CA GLN A 104 3.19 2.46 -13.34
C GLN A 104 2.74 2.44 -11.87
N ALA A 105 2.14 1.35 -11.42
CA ALA A 105 1.71 1.20 -10.04
C ALA A 105 2.91 0.89 -9.12
N ASP A 106 2.97 1.55 -7.96
CA ASP A 106 3.92 1.22 -6.90
C ASP A 106 3.59 -0.12 -6.25
N PHE A 107 2.28 -0.37 -6.04
CA PHE A 107 1.75 -1.62 -5.51
C PHE A 107 0.59 -2.15 -6.35
N LEU A 108 0.55 -3.46 -6.52
CA LEU A 108 -0.64 -4.18 -6.96
C LEU A 108 -1.01 -5.23 -5.90
N PHE A 109 -2.04 -4.96 -5.11
CA PHE A 109 -2.67 -5.98 -4.27
C PHE A 109 -3.65 -6.80 -5.09
N GLU A 110 -3.63 -8.11 -4.93
CA GLU A 110 -4.62 -9.00 -5.53
C GLU A 110 -5.20 -9.91 -4.46
N MET A 111 -6.53 -10.08 -4.49
CA MET A 111 -7.23 -10.94 -3.55
C MET A 111 -8.44 -11.62 -4.18
N TYR A 112 -8.83 -12.74 -3.58
CA TYR A 112 -10.04 -13.46 -3.93
C TYR A 112 -11.28 -12.71 -3.41
N VAL A 113 -12.22 -12.40 -4.30
CA VAL A 113 -13.37 -11.53 -3.96
C VAL A 113 -14.73 -12.20 -4.14
N ASN A 114 -14.84 -13.21 -4.99
CA ASN A 114 -16.06 -14.00 -5.16
C ASN A 114 -15.75 -15.32 -5.87
N SER A 115 -16.70 -16.24 -5.92
CA SER A 115 -16.56 -17.66 -6.25
C SER A 115 -15.72 -18.02 -7.47
N TYR A 116 -15.28 -17.10 -8.32
CA TYR A 116 -14.51 -17.42 -9.54
C TYR A 116 -13.54 -16.31 -9.94
N ALA A 117 -13.38 -15.29 -9.11
CA ALA A 117 -12.57 -14.14 -9.52
C ALA A 117 -11.77 -13.53 -8.38
N THR A 118 -10.54 -13.19 -8.69
CA THR A 118 -9.76 -12.23 -7.95
C THR A 118 -10.02 -10.81 -8.46
N ARG A 119 -9.58 -9.85 -7.70
CA ARG A 119 -9.58 -8.44 -8.08
C ARG A 119 -8.33 -7.77 -7.58
N GLY A 120 -7.76 -6.91 -8.40
CA GLY A 120 -6.64 -6.09 -8.03
C GLY A 120 -7.07 -4.75 -7.41
N LEU A 121 -6.17 -4.18 -6.63
CA LEU A 121 -6.15 -2.79 -6.21
C LEU A 121 -4.74 -2.27 -6.43
N ALA A 122 -4.60 -1.41 -7.45
CA ALA A 122 -3.32 -0.80 -7.79
C ALA A 122 -3.17 0.55 -7.09
N PHE A 123 -2.00 0.85 -6.52
CA PHE A 123 -1.67 2.08 -5.82
C PHE A 123 -0.60 2.84 -6.57
N PHE A 124 -0.72 4.17 -6.58
CA PHE A 124 0.13 5.10 -7.31
C PHE A 124 0.49 6.27 -6.42
N SER A 125 1.76 6.53 -6.22
CA SER A 125 2.27 7.76 -5.62
C SER A 125 2.19 8.93 -6.59
N ASP A 126 2.30 8.66 -7.90
CA ASP A 126 2.16 9.62 -8.97
C ASP A 126 1.28 9.07 -10.10
N VAL A 127 0.31 9.85 -10.53
CA VAL A 127 -0.59 9.54 -11.65
C VAL A 127 -0.45 10.51 -12.82
N THR A 128 0.52 11.44 -12.77
CA THR A 128 0.63 12.54 -13.73
C THR A 128 0.74 12.05 -15.17
N ASP A 129 1.54 11.02 -15.42
CA ASP A 129 1.76 10.44 -16.75
C ASP A 129 0.96 9.15 -16.99
N LEU A 130 0.00 8.84 -16.13
CA LEU A 130 -0.81 7.64 -16.25
C LEU A 130 -1.82 7.79 -17.39
N LYS A 131 -1.54 7.14 -18.53
CA LYS A 131 -2.39 7.22 -19.74
C LYS A 131 -3.77 6.60 -19.53
N ALA A 132 -3.82 5.45 -18.90
CA ALA A 132 -5.05 4.75 -18.55
C ALA A 132 -4.77 3.73 -17.44
N VAL A 133 -5.72 3.55 -16.53
CA VAL A 133 -5.73 2.45 -15.55
C VAL A 133 -7.04 1.67 -15.65
N GLY A 134 -6.96 0.35 -15.56
CA GLY A 134 -8.13 -0.53 -15.58
C GLY A 134 -7.95 -1.82 -16.39
N SER A 135 -9.07 -2.47 -16.72
CA SER A 135 -10.48 -1.99 -16.59
C SER A 135 -10.88 -1.95 -15.11
N VAL A 136 -11.57 -0.86 -14.77
CA VAL A 136 -11.99 -0.57 -13.40
C VAL A 136 -13.22 -1.39 -13.02
N ARG A 137 -13.28 -1.87 -11.78
CA ARG A 137 -14.39 -2.68 -11.26
C ARG A 137 -14.91 -2.18 -9.92
N SER A 138 -15.95 -2.84 -9.46
CA SER A 138 -16.60 -2.48 -8.21
C SER A 138 -15.67 -2.66 -7.01
N PHE A 139 -15.75 -1.72 -6.10
CA PHE A 139 -15.11 -1.75 -4.80
C PHE A 139 -15.54 -2.99 -3.99
N ARG A 140 -14.69 -3.46 -3.09
CA ARG A 140 -14.96 -4.55 -2.16
C ARG A 140 -14.52 -4.15 -0.75
N GLN A 141 -15.11 -4.78 0.26
CA GLN A 141 -14.85 -4.43 1.66
C GLN A 141 -13.37 -4.46 2.02
N ASN A 142 -12.65 -5.48 1.61
CA ASN A 142 -11.21 -5.61 1.86
C ASN A 142 -10.37 -4.44 1.32
N PHE A 143 -10.84 -3.80 0.25
CA PHE A 143 -10.16 -2.64 -0.31
C PHE A 143 -10.24 -1.41 0.59
N ALA A 144 -11.24 -1.36 1.48
CA ALA A 144 -11.36 -0.28 2.45
C ALA A 144 -10.14 -0.26 3.40
N ASP A 145 -9.78 -1.40 3.94
CA ASP A 145 -8.65 -1.52 4.87
C ASP A 145 -7.33 -1.11 4.18
N LEU A 146 -7.12 -1.57 2.95
CA LEU A 146 -5.96 -1.16 2.15
C LEU A 146 -5.98 0.34 1.85
N CYS A 147 -7.11 0.90 1.39
CA CYS A 147 -7.19 2.33 1.09
C CYS A 147 -6.98 3.22 2.33
N TRP A 148 -7.45 2.79 3.50
CA TRP A 148 -7.21 3.52 4.75
C TRP A 148 -5.74 3.45 5.19
N ALA A 149 -5.11 2.27 5.08
CA ALA A 149 -3.70 2.10 5.41
C ALA A 149 -2.80 3.00 4.55
N PHE A 150 -3.12 3.16 3.27
CA PHE A 150 -2.39 4.03 2.34
C PHE A 150 -2.95 5.46 2.27
N ASP A 151 -4.00 5.80 3.00
CA ASP A 151 -4.72 7.10 2.90
C ASP A 151 -5.02 7.49 1.45
N ALA A 152 -5.49 6.53 0.65
CA ALA A 152 -5.62 6.68 -0.78
C ALA A 152 -6.97 7.24 -1.23
N ILE A 153 -6.94 8.04 -2.30
CA ILE A 153 -8.13 8.39 -3.09
C ILE A 153 -8.40 7.25 -4.06
N VAL A 154 -9.53 6.55 -3.95
CA VAL A 154 -9.78 5.32 -4.70
C VAL A 154 -10.72 5.51 -5.88
N LEU A 155 -10.28 5.07 -7.06
CA LEU A 155 -11.09 4.92 -8.26
C LEU A 155 -11.80 3.56 -8.27
N HIS A 156 -13.12 3.56 -8.43
CA HIS A 156 -13.91 2.33 -8.47
C HIS A 156 -15.21 2.45 -9.30
N ALA A 157 -15.68 1.32 -9.84
CA ALA A 157 -16.91 1.23 -10.63
C ALA A 157 -18.10 0.78 -9.75
N GLY A 158 -18.60 1.66 -8.92
CA GLY A 158 -19.74 1.38 -8.05
C GLY A 158 -19.39 0.48 -6.84
N ASN A 159 -20.28 0.52 -5.88
CA ASN A 159 -20.29 -0.35 -4.73
C ASN A 159 -21.19 -1.54 -5.05
N GLY A 160 -20.68 -2.72 -5.19
CA GLY A 160 -21.56 -3.88 -4.97
C GLY A 160 -22.21 -3.74 -3.58
N ASN A 161 -23.34 -4.34 -3.32
CA ASN A 161 -24.14 -4.26 -2.06
C ASN A 161 -23.39 -4.75 -0.79
N TYR A 162 -22.08 -4.59 -0.69
CA TYR A 162 -21.18 -5.22 0.28
C TYR A 162 -20.26 -4.23 0.99
N GLY A 163 -20.64 -2.96 0.98
CA GLY A 163 -19.71 -1.97 1.44
C GLY A 163 -20.07 -1.32 2.74
N LYS A 164 -19.97 -1.99 3.88
CA LYS A 164 -19.84 -1.24 5.14
C LYS A 164 -18.57 -0.37 5.14
N GLY A 165 -17.50 -0.84 4.47
CA GLY A 165 -16.28 -0.06 4.27
C GLY A 165 -16.43 1.04 3.22
N LEU A 166 -17.29 0.86 2.22
CA LEU A 166 -17.49 1.83 1.15
C LEU A 166 -18.18 3.11 1.63
N ASP A 167 -19.15 2.99 2.54
CA ASP A 167 -19.80 4.18 3.10
C ASP A 167 -18.80 5.08 3.83
N GLN A 168 -17.78 4.50 4.42
CA GLN A 168 -16.69 5.24 5.06
C GLN A 168 -15.74 5.89 4.03
N ILE A 169 -15.38 5.17 2.98
CA ILE A 169 -14.49 5.71 1.93
C ILE A 169 -15.23 6.71 1.04
N ASN A 170 -16.45 6.41 0.58
CA ASN A 170 -17.22 7.35 -0.23
C ASN A 170 -17.71 8.58 0.53
N ALA A 171 -17.89 8.47 1.83
CA ALA A 171 -18.18 9.65 2.65
C ALA A 171 -16.98 10.61 2.65
N ASN A 172 -15.78 10.09 2.35
CA ASN A 172 -14.57 10.86 2.45
C ASN A 172 -13.87 11.11 1.12
N GLU A 173 -13.51 10.11 0.30
CA GLU A 173 -12.49 10.34 -0.72
C GLU A 173 -12.48 9.31 -1.87
N GLY A 174 -13.61 8.87 -2.31
CA GLY A 174 -13.72 7.98 -3.48
C GLY A 174 -14.02 8.75 -4.77
N VAL A 175 -13.40 8.34 -5.84
CA VAL A 175 -13.70 8.76 -7.21
C VAL A 175 -14.59 7.70 -7.84
N GLY A 176 -15.81 8.07 -8.10
CA GLY A 176 -16.83 7.10 -8.51
C GLY A 176 -17.09 7.09 -10.01
N PHE A 177 -18.05 6.27 -10.36
CA PHE A 177 -18.52 5.90 -11.68
C PHE A 177 -18.70 7.04 -12.73
N ARG A 178 -18.78 8.30 -12.34
CA ARG A 178 -19.02 9.42 -13.27
C ARG A 178 -17.76 10.04 -13.88
N ASP A 179 -16.61 9.63 -13.38
CA ASP A 179 -15.36 10.34 -13.54
C ASP A 179 -14.39 9.66 -14.51
N TYR A 180 -14.89 8.72 -15.33
CA TYR A 180 -14.04 7.99 -16.23
C TYR A 180 -14.75 7.59 -17.52
N ASN A 181 -13.96 7.30 -18.53
CA ASN A 181 -14.40 7.03 -19.87
C ASN A 181 -14.51 5.53 -20.14
N ARG A 182 -15.51 5.15 -20.94
CA ARG A 182 -15.57 3.80 -21.49
C ARG A 182 -14.88 3.79 -22.83
N TYR A 183 -13.83 3.01 -22.94
CA TYR A 183 -13.23 2.72 -24.21
C TYR A 183 -14.04 1.63 -24.90
N ASN A 184 -14.65 1.94 -26.03
CA ASN A 184 -15.37 0.97 -26.82
C ASN A 184 -14.36 0.10 -27.59
N LYS A 185 -13.80 -0.91 -26.93
CA LYS A 185 -12.87 -1.88 -27.52
C LYS A 185 -13.68 -3.00 -28.15
N GLN A 186 -13.52 -3.20 -29.45
CA GLN A 186 -14.23 -4.26 -30.18
C GLN A 186 -13.91 -5.63 -29.59
N GLY A 187 -14.94 -6.42 -29.30
CA GLY A 187 -14.81 -7.75 -28.71
C GLY A 187 -14.86 -7.80 -27.18
N TYR A 188 -14.88 -6.64 -26.52
CA TYR A 188 -15.00 -6.59 -25.06
C TYR A 188 -16.46 -6.43 -24.62
N ASN A 189 -16.87 -7.15 -23.60
CA ASN A 189 -18.11 -6.89 -22.93
C ASN A 189 -18.06 -5.49 -22.27
N TRP A 190 -19.20 -4.80 -22.27
CA TRP A 190 -19.32 -3.46 -21.70
C TRP A 190 -18.72 -3.32 -20.29
N GLU A 191 -18.84 -4.34 -19.47
CA GLU A 191 -18.31 -4.36 -18.09
C GLU A 191 -16.78 -4.36 -18.00
N HIS A 192 -16.05 -4.61 -19.09
CA HIS A 192 -14.58 -4.63 -19.14
C HIS A 192 -13.98 -3.42 -19.87
N THR A 193 -14.76 -2.37 -20.10
CA THR A 193 -14.36 -1.23 -20.95
C THR A 193 -14.19 0.08 -20.18
N LEU A 194 -14.06 0.03 -18.87
CA LEU A 194 -14.00 1.20 -18.02
C LEU A 194 -12.57 1.51 -17.62
N PHE A 195 -12.08 2.70 -17.99
CA PHE A 195 -10.71 3.15 -17.72
C PHE A 195 -10.72 4.62 -17.34
N ALA A 196 -9.72 5.05 -16.59
CA ALA A 196 -9.46 6.46 -16.30
C ALA A 196 -7.99 6.77 -16.56
N SER A 197 -7.70 8.00 -16.97
CA SER A 197 -6.34 8.55 -16.99
C SER A 197 -5.98 9.16 -15.64
N GLY A 198 -4.69 9.47 -15.44
CA GLY A 198 -4.26 10.23 -14.27
C GLY A 198 -4.89 11.64 -14.24
N GLU A 199 -5.06 12.28 -15.39
CA GLU A 199 -5.77 13.55 -15.49
C GLU A 199 -7.23 13.43 -15.02
N ASP A 200 -7.95 12.38 -15.42
CA ASP A 200 -9.32 12.11 -14.95
C ASP A 200 -9.34 11.98 -13.41
N LEU A 201 -8.36 11.30 -12.82
CA LEU A 201 -8.25 11.10 -11.36
C LEU A 201 -8.02 12.43 -10.63
N ILE A 202 -7.05 13.21 -11.09
CA ILE A 202 -6.70 14.52 -10.49
C ILE A 202 -7.88 15.48 -10.61
N ASN A 203 -8.50 15.58 -11.77
CA ASN A 203 -9.65 16.45 -11.99
C ASN A 203 -10.83 16.04 -11.09
N ALA A 204 -11.15 14.77 -11.03
CA ALA A 204 -12.25 14.26 -10.21
C ALA A 204 -12.03 14.50 -8.72
N ALA A 205 -10.81 14.35 -8.24
CA ALA A 205 -10.45 14.62 -6.84
C ALA A 205 -10.52 16.12 -6.54
N THR A 206 -10.04 16.96 -7.47
CA THR A 206 -10.07 18.43 -7.36
C THR A 206 -11.50 18.96 -7.32
N GLU A 207 -12.37 18.49 -8.22
CA GLU A 207 -13.80 18.85 -8.24
C GLU A 207 -14.54 18.52 -6.96
N ARG A 208 -14.07 17.49 -6.23
CA ARG A 208 -14.60 17.07 -4.92
C ARG A 208 -13.96 17.78 -3.75
N ASN A 209 -13.01 18.67 -4.01
CA ASN A 209 -12.19 19.35 -3.00
C ASN A 209 -11.46 18.35 -2.06
N TYR A 210 -11.02 17.22 -2.61
CA TYR A 210 -10.15 16.31 -1.86
C TYR A 210 -8.77 16.92 -1.70
N GLU A 211 -8.18 16.72 -0.54
CA GLU A 211 -6.83 17.17 -0.28
C GLU A 211 -5.83 16.26 -1.02
N LEU A 212 -5.07 16.85 -1.95
CA LEU A 212 -4.12 16.13 -2.79
C LEU A 212 -2.70 16.06 -2.19
N GLN A 213 -2.53 16.58 -0.97
CA GLN A 213 -1.25 16.59 -0.28
C GLN A 213 -1.37 15.89 1.07
N ARG A 214 -0.34 15.11 1.41
CA ARG A 214 -0.17 14.41 2.70
C ARG A 214 1.29 14.42 3.09
N PRO A 215 1.86 15.58 3.46
CA PRO A 215 3.26 15.67 3.82
C PRO A 215 3.57 14.85 5.06
N GLY A 216 4.70 14.13 5.03
CA GLY A 216 5.21 13.38 6.18
C GLY A 216 4.41 12.14 6.57
N ARG A 217 3.56 11.60 5.68
CA ARG A 217 2.90 10.30 5.91
C ARG A 217 3.93 9.19 5.91
N ASP A 218 3.96 8.41 6.98
CA ASP A 218 4.70 7.16 7.05
C ASP A 218 3.79 6.02 6.56
N TYR A 219 4.30 5.20 5.64
CA TYR A 219 3.59 4.04 5.08
C TYR A 219 4.10 2.72 5.66
N GLY A 220 5.04 2.75 6.62
CA GLY A 220 5.59 1.56 7.28
C GLY A 220 6.47 0.70 6.38
N LEU A 221 6.93 1.24 5.24
CA LEU A 221 7.71 0.53 4.23
C LEU A 221 9.18 0.94 4.31
N HIS A 222 10.08 -0.02 4.13
CA HIS A 222 11.52 0.21 4.15
C HIS A 222 12.13 -0.35 2.87
N PHE A 223 12.96 0.45 2.20
CA PHE A 223 13.56 0.10 0.92
C PHE A 223 15.08 0.16 0.99
N VAL A 224 15.72 -0.75 0.24
CA VAL A 224 17.17 -0.82 0.00
C VAL A 224 17.39 -1.07 -1.49
N GLU A 225 18.56 -0.68 -2.01
CA GLU A 225 18.90 -0.85 -3.42
C GLU A 225 18.79 -2.32 -3.86
N ASP A 226 19.30 -3.25 -3.05
CA ASP A 226 19.19 -4.70 -3.25
C ASP A 226 18.40 -5.33 -2.09
N GLY A 227 17.12 -5.60 -2.32
CA GLY A 227 16.22 -6.26 -1.36
C GLY A 227 16.29 -7.80 -1.39
N THR A 228 17.24 -8.38 -2.11
CA THR A 228 17.40 -9.84 -2.23
C THR A 228 17.65 -10.47 -0.85
N PRO A 229 16.79 -11.40 -0.38
CA PRO A 229 16.97 -12.02 0.92
C PRO A 229 18.30 -12.78 1.04
N VAL A 230 19.15 -12.40 2.00
CA VAL A 230 20.49 -13.01 2.17
C VAL A 230 20.43 -14.52 2.38
N ASN A 231 19.48 -14.99 3.20
CA ASN A 231 19.28 -16.42 3.52
C ASN A 231 18.07 -17.02 2.80
N GLY A 232 17.62 -16.38 1.69
CA GLY A 232 16.47 -16.85 0.94
C GLY A 232 16.75 -18.13 0.17
N GLU A 233 15.73 -18.96 0.05
CA GLU A 233 15.73 -20.10 -0.86
C GLU A 233 15.61 -19.64 -2.32
N SER A 234 16.00 -20.49 -3.29
CA SER A 234 15.82 -20.19 -4.70
C SER A 234 14.35 -20.01 -5.03
N ALA A 235 14.03 -18.98 -5.80
CA ALA A 235 12.68 -18.64 -6.22
C ALA A 235 12.68 -18.03 -7.62
N SER A 236 13.28 -18.71 -8.58
CA SER A 236 13.22 -18.31 -9.99
C SER A 236 11.79 -18.33 -10.55
N GLU A 237 10.92 -19.12 -9.94
CA GLU A 237 9.48 -19.13 -10.17
C GLU A 237 8.75 -19.24 -8.84
N VAL A 238 7.74 -18.36 -8.62
CA VAL A 238 6.86 -18.38 -7.46
C VAL A 238 5.42 -18.55 -7.95
N GLU A 239 4.82 -19.71 -7.72
CA GLU A 239 3.42 -20.00 -8.01
C GLU A 239 2.58 -19.75 -6.76
N ILE A 240 1.56 -18.89 -6.89
CA ILE A 240 0.67 -18.49 -5.81
C ILE A 240 -0.75 -18.93 -6.13
N ILE A 241 -1.35 -19.74 -5.26
CA ILE A 241 -2.73 -20.17 -5.37
C ILE A 241 -3.60 -19.24 -4.51
N LEU A 242 -4.45 -18.45 -5.16
CA LEU A 242 -5.26 -17.43 -4.50
C LEU A 242 -6.62 -17.93 -4.00
N THR A 243 -6.94 -19.21 -4.21
CA THR A 243 -8.24 -19.80 -3.85
C THR A 243 -8.05 -21.17 -3.23
N LEU A 244 -8.94 -21.53 -2.30
CA LEU A 244 -8.97 -22.87 -1.68
C LEU A 244 -10.02 -23.81 -2.34
N ASP A 245 -10.77 -23.31 -3.29
CA ASP A 245 -11.81 -24.09 -3.97
C ASP A 245 -11.35 -24.67 -5.32
N SER A 246 -12.25 -25.38 -5.99
CA SER A 246 -11.95 -26.07 -7.25
C SER A 246 -11.72 -25.14 -8.44
N SER A 247 -12.03 -23.87 -8.32
CA SER A 247 -11.75 -22.84 -9.35
C SER A 247 -10.43 -22.15 -9.05
N THR A 248 -9.36 -22.86 -9.30
CA THR A 248 -8.02 -22.42 -8.90
C THR A 248 -7.58 -21.20 -9.69
N LYS A 249 -7.61 -20.03 -9.04
CA LYS A 249 -6.89 -18.85 -9.56
C LYS A 249 -5.42 -18.99 -9.16
N ARG A 250 -4.60 -19.07 -10.18
CA ARG A 250 -3.16 -19.31 -10.08
C ARG A 250 -2.42 -18.16 -10.73
N ASN A 251 -1.51 -17.57 -10.01
CA ASN A 251 -0.56 -16.60 -10.52
C ASN A 251 0.85 -17.16 -10.42
N ILE A 252 1.68 -16.84 -11.39
CA ILE A 252 3.08 -17.25 -11.41
C ILE A 252 3.93 -16.01 -11.61
N MET A 253 4.93 -15.85 -10.76
CA MET A 253 5.94 -14.80 -10.84
C MET A 253 7.24 -15.46 -11.29
N LYS A 254 7.73 -15.13 -12.50
CA LYS A 254 8.96 -15.69 -13.05
C LYS A 254 10.05 -14.64 -13.03
N TYR A 255 11.13 -14.95 -12.31
CA TYR A 255 12.27 -14.06 -12.20
C TYR A 255 13.06 -14.01 -13.50
N ASP A 256 13.22 -12.82 -14.03
CA ASP A 256 14.09 -12.53 -15.16
C ASP A 256 15.40 -11.90 -14.64
N GLU A 257 16.50 -12.66 -14.72
CA GLU A 257 17.82 -12.21 -14.23
C GLU A 257 18.35 -10.97 -14.99
N GLY A 258 17.96 -10.82 -16.25
CA GLY A 258 18.40 -9.69 -17.07
C GLY A 258 17.72 -8.38 -16.70
N LEU A 259 16.49 -8.46 -16.22
CA LEU A 259 15.71 -7.31 -15.75
C LEU A 259 15.81 -7.12 -14.22
N GLY A 260 16.22 -8.15 -13.48
CA GLY A 260 16.20 -8.15 -12.03
C GLY A 260 14.79 -8.13 -11.43
N LYS A 261 13.77 -8.60 -12.17
CA LYS A 261 12.36 -8.45 -11.83
C LYS A 261 11.59 -9.75 -12.04
N TYR A 262 10.47 -9.88 -11.33
CA TYR A 262 9.50 -10.94 -11.57
C TYR A 262 8.49 -10.54 -12.63
N ILE A 263 8.38 -11.34 -13.70
CA ILE A 263 7.37 -11.20 -14.75
C ILE A 263 6.08 -11.89 -14.31
N PHE A 264 4.96 -11.21 -14.47
CA PHE A 264 3.65 -11.68 -14.03
C PHE A 264 2.97 -12.57 -15.09
N TRP A 265 2.58 -13.77 -14.67
CA TRP A 265 1.84 -14.76 -15.47
C TRP A 265 0.53 -15.12 -14.79
N GLN A 266 -0.56 -15.17 -15.54
CA GLN A 266 -1.86 -15.68 -15.11
C GLN A 266 -2.62 -16.24 -16.31
N TYR A 267 -3.57 -17.14 -16.07
CA TYR A 267 -4.31 -17.84 -17.13
C TYR A 267 -3.43 -18.58 -18.15
N GLY A 268 -2.20 -18.95 -17.75
CA GLY A 268 -1.24 -19.65 -18.61
C GLY A 268 -0.43 -18.75 -19.53
N GLU A 269 -0.60 -17.42 -19.47
CA GLU A 269 0.04 -16.46 -20.35
C GLU A 269 0.76 -15.36 -19.56
N GLU A 270 1.85 -14.86 -20.15
CA GLU A 270 2.54 -13.66 -19.70
C GLU A 270 1.60 -12.45 -19.82
N GLN A 271 1.56 -11.63 -18.78
CA GLN A 271 0.70 -10.47 -18.76
C GLN A 271 1.43 -9.26 -19.31
N ILE A 272 0.76 -8.56 -20.23
CA ILE A 272 1.26 -7.35 -20.87
C ILE A 272 0.48 -6.14 -20.39
N ASP A 273 1.17 -5.06 -20.03
CA ASP A 273 0.55 -3.75 -19.82
C ASP A 273 0.28 -3.09 -21.17
N GLU A 274 -0.99 -2.89 -21.49
CA GLU A 274 -1.38 -2.33 -22.80
C GLU A 274 -0.95 -0.86 -22.99
N ASN A 275 -0.66 -0.12 -21.92
CA ASN A 275 -0.12 1.25 -22.04
C ASN A 275 1.29 1.29 -22.64
N THR A 276 2.09 0.29 -22.31
CA THR A 276 3.52 0.22 -22.68
C THR A 276 3.80 -0.81 -23.76
N GLY A 277 2.99 -1.88 -23.82
CA GLY A 277 3.26 -3.07 -24.63
C GLY A 277 4.32 -3.98 -24.03
N GLU A 278 4.77 -3.71 -22.80
CA GLU A 278 5.80 -4.46 -22.08
C GLU A 278 5.18 -5.46 -21.09
N PRO A 279 5.91 -6.51 -20.70
CA PRO A 279 5.48 -7.41 -19.64
C PRO A 279 5.17 -6.65 -18.34
N ILE A 280 4.11 -7.08 -17.65
CA ILE A 280 3.84 -6.64 -16.28
C ILE A 280 4.88 -7.28 -15.37
N ARG A 281 5.58 -6.44 -14.58
CA ARG A 281 6.74 -6.86 -13.79
C ARG A 281 6.82 -6.13 -12.46
N PHE A 282 7.43 -6.80 -11.48
CA PHE A 282 7.61 -6.29 -10.13
C PHE A 282 9.01 -6.64 -9.60
N GLU A 283 9.62 -5.74 -8.83
CA GLU A 283 10.84 -6.03 -8.09
C GLU A 283 10.56 -6.97 -6.93
N ASN A 284 9.44 -6.71 -6.24
CA ASN A 284 9.08 -7.39 -5.01
C ASN A 284 7.81 -8.20 -5.19
N VAL A 285 7.77 -9.37 -4.58
CA VAL A 285 6.58 -10.22 -4.49
C VAL A 285 6.33 -10.52 -3.02
N ILE A 286 5.17 -10.12 -2.50
CA ILE A 286 4.73 -10.44 -1.14
C ILE A 286 3.51 -11.36 -1.23
N VAL A 287 3.49 -12.41 -0.44
CA VAL A 287 2.30 -13.23 -0.18
C VAL A 287 1.89 -13.02 1.27
N MET A 288 0.67 -12.57 1.50
CA MET A 288 0.05 -12.41 2.81
C MET A 288 -0.99 -13.50 2.99
N PHE A 289 -0.84 -14.36 4.00
CA PHE A 289 -1.89 -15.30 4.38
C PHE A 289 -2.87 -14.64 5.35
N ALA A 290 -4.14 -14.59 4.97
CA ALA A 290 -5.21 -14.02 5.78
C ALA A 290 -6.36 -15.03 5.97
N ASN A 291 -7.04 -14.94 7.12
CA ASN A 291 -8.29 -15.66 7.30
C ASN A 291 -9.36 -15.08 6.39
N VAL A 292 -10.02 -15.95 5.63
CA VAL A 292 -11.06 -15.54 4.67
C VAL A 292 -12.41 -16.08 5.11
N GLU A 293 -13.36 -15.18 5.34
CA GLU A 293 -14.74 -15.51 5.65
C GLU A 293 -15.59 -15.47 4.37
N ASN A 294 -16.49 -16.45 4.23
CA ASN A 294 -17.46 -16.47 3.15
C ASN A 294 -18.75 -15.78 3.60
N VAL A 295 -19.00 -14.59 3.09
CA VAL A 295 -20.22 -13.84 3.35
C VAL A 295 -21.09 -13.84 2.11
N LYS A 296 -22.12 -14.71 2.08
CA LYS A 296 -22.96 -14.95 0.89
C LYS A 296 -22.12 -15.48 -0.28
N SER A 297 -21.95 -14.69 -1.35
CA SER A 297 -21.13 -15.02 -2.53
C SER A 297 -19.80 -14.27 -2.57
N TYR A 298 -19.38 -13.67 -1.46
CA TYR A 298 -18.15 -12.89 -1.37
C TYR A 298 -17.20 -13.47 -0.36
N HIS A 299 -15.92 -13.25 -0.61
CA HIS A 299 -14.83 -13.63 0.24
C HIS A 299 -14.24 -12.36 0.87
N ILE A 300 -14.18 -12.34 2.20
CA ILE A 300 -13.69 -11.22 2.98
C ILE A 300 -12.48 -11.71 3.75
N ALA A 301 -11.31 -11.18 3.43
CA ALA A 301 -10.09 -11.42 4.19
C ALA A 301 -10.07 -10.53 5.44
N ASP A 302 -9.70 -11.09 6.58
CA ASP A 302 -9.41 -10.32 7.77
C ASP A 302 -8.02 -9.68 7.62
N LEU A 303 -8.01 -8.37 7.42
CA LEU A 303 -6.78 -7.59 7.25
C LEU A 303 -6.47 -6.69 8.45
N ASN A 304 -7.33 -6.64 9.48
CA ASN A 304 -7.10 -5.87 10.72
C ASN A 304 -6.57 -6.79 11.82
N THR A 305 -5.43 -7.42 11.55
CA THR A 305 -4.82 -8.43 12.40
C THR A 305 -3.34 -8.61 12.02
N SER A 306 -2.78 -9.76 12.29
CA SER A 306 -1.45 -10.17 11.85
C SER A 306 -1.48 -11.55 11.21
N GLY A 307 -0.47 -11.85 10.40
CA GLY A 307 -0.35 -13.14 9.75
C GLY A 307 1.06 -13.44 9.30
N GLU A 308 1.21 -14.62 8.73
CA GLU A 308 2.44 -15.08 8.09
C GLU A 308 2.37 -14.84 6.59
N GLY A 309 3.50 -14.97 5.90
CA GLY A 309 3.58 -14.82 4.47
C GLY A 309 4.95 -15.14 3.93
N TYR A 310 5.17 -14.72 2.69
CA TYR A 310 6.46 -14.83 2.02
C TYR A 310 6.83 -13.50 1.36
N TYR A 311 8.11 -13.25 1.28
CA TYR A 311 8.70 -12.17 0.50
C TYR A 311 9.71 -12.73 -0.49
N ALA A 312 9.58 -12.36 -1.77
CA ALA A 312 10.54 -12.71 -2.80
C ALA A 312 11.05 -11.46 -3.52
N CYS A 313 12.37 -11.43 -3.73
CA CYS A 313 13.11 -10.41 -4.49
C CYS A 313 14.41 -11.02 -4.99
N GLY A 314 14.92 -10.58 -6.15
CA GLY A 314 16.20 -11.01 -6.66
C GLY A 314 16.31 -12.53 -6.90
N GLY A 315 15.21 -13.22 -7.24
CA GLY A 315 15.18 -14.67 -7.45
C GLY A 315 15.28 -15.51 -6.17
N LYS A 316 15.06 -14.91 -5.00
CA LYS A 316 15.06 -15.59 -3.70
C LYS A 316 13.81 -15.29 -2.91
N ILE A 317 13.44 -16.21 -1.99
CA ILE A 317 12.24 -16.11 -1.13
C ILE A 317 12.55 -16.44 0.32
N VAL A 318 11.88 -15.72 1.24
CA VAL A 318 11.93 -15.99 2.70
C VAL A 318 10.54 -15.91 3.30
N PRO A 319 10.27 -16.62 4.41
CA PRO A 319 9.08 -16.40 5.22
C PRO A 319 9.13 -15.02 5.90
N ILE A 320 7.95 -14.40 6.03
CA ILE A 320 7.75 -13.11 6.71
C ILE A 320 6.54 -13.15 7.62
N LYS A 321 6.41 -12.11 8.44
CA LYS A 321 5.18 -11.78 9.17
C LYS A 321 4.67 -10.43 8.73
N TRP A 322 3.35 -10.25 8.73
CA TRP A 322 2.72 -8.96 8.51
C TRP A 322 1.80 -8.61 9.68
N ILE A 323 1.66 -7.30 9.94
CA ILE A 323 0.82 -6.76 11.01
C ILE A 323 0.09 -5.53 10.48
N HIS A 324 -1.22 -5.46 10.77
CA HIS A 324 -2.08 -4.30 10.54
C HIS A 324 -3.22 -4.35 11.56
N GLU A 325 -3.02 -3.75 12.72
CA GLU A 325 -3.95 -3.90 13.86
C GLU A 325 -5.12 -2.92 13.80
N ASN A 326 -4.91 -1.73 13.27
CA ASN A 326 -5.95 -0.71 13.15
C ASN A 326 -6.10 -0.28 11.70
N GLN A 327 -7.31 -0.03 11.26
CA GLN A 327 -7.68 0.26 9.88
C GLN A 327 -6.87 1.40 9.21
N THR A 328 -6.38 2.37 9.98
CA THR A 328 -5.62 3.52 9.48
C THR A 328 -4.12 3.40 9.64
N ASP A 329 -3.67 2.35 10.32
CA ASP A 329 -2.24 2.10 10.50
C ASP A 329 -1.62 1.59 9.18
N PRO A 330 -0.33 1.79 8.94
CA PRO A 330 0.34 1.14 7.82
C PRO A 330 0.44 -0.38 8.03
N PHE A 331 0.51 -1.12 6.94
CA PHE A 331 0.97 -2.51 6.99
C PHE A 331 2.46 -2.54 7.30
N THR A 332 2.85 -3.34 8.26
CA THR A 332 4.26 -3.57 8.57
C THR A 332 4.64 -5.02 8.27
N PHE A 333 5.84 -5.18 7.73
CA PHE A 333 6.38 -6.48 7.36
C PHE A 333 7.69 -6.72 8.10
N THR A 334 7.88 -7.92 8.65
CA THR A 334 9.10 -8.31 9.34
C THR A 334 9.56 -9.69 8.90
N LEU A 335 10.85 -9.95 9.03
CA LEU A 335 11.38 -11.30 8.98
C LEU A 335 10.91 -12.09 10.21
N GLU A 336 11.13 -13.40 10.24
CA GLU A 336 10.70 -14.27 11.35
C GLU A 336 11.30 -13.85 12.70
N ASP A 337 12.50 -13.28 12.71
CA ASP A 337 13.20 -12.78 13.90
C ASP A 337 12.70 -11.41 14.40
N GLY A 338 11.74 -10.80 13.69
CA GLY A 338 11.18 -9.48 14.00
C GLY A 338 11.94 -8.31 13.39
N THR A 339 13.00 -8.55 12.63
CA THR A 339 13.69 -7.49 11.89
C THR A 339 12.75 -6.89 10.82
N PRO A 340 12.62 -5.56 10.70
CA PRO A 340 11.84 -4.94 9.63
C PRO A 340 12.29 -5.41 8.24
N LEU A 341 11.33 -5.79 7.40
CA LEU A 341 11.60 -6.21 6.03
C LEU A 341 12.16 -5.03 5.23
N GLN A 342 13.33 -5.25 4.60
CA GLN A 342 13.91 -4.32 3.65
C GLN A 342 13.52 -4.78 2.25
N GLN A 343 12.64 -4.04 1.58
CA GLN A 343 12.20 -4.32 0.21
C GLN A 343 13.23 -3.78 -0.79
N GLY A 344 13.34 -4.40 -1.95
CA GLY A 344 14.10 -3.84 -3.07
C GLY A 344 13.42 -2.58 -3.61
N VAL A 345 14.22 -1.59 -4.03
CA VAL A 345 13.70 -0.39 -4.70
C VAL A 345 12.96 -0.78 -5.96
N GLY A 346 11.67 -0.41 -6.04
CA GLY A 346 10.78 -0.68 -7.17
C GLY A 346 9.39 -1.13 -6.76
N SER A 347 8.59 -1.54 -7.74
CA SER A 347 7.19 -1.91 -7.56
C SER A 347 7.00 -3.25 -6.84
N THR A 348 5.87 -3.39 -6.16
CA THR A 348 5.55 -4.56 -5.34
C THR A 348 4.21 -5.18 -5.75
N TYR A 349 4.21 -6.49 -6.03
CA TYR A 349 2.99 -7.29 -6.11
C TYR A 349 2.70 -7.91 -4.75
N VAL A 350 1.46 -7.80 -4.29
CA VAL A 350 1.00 -8.40 -3.02
C VAL A 350 -0.19 -9.32 -3.28
N ALA A 351 -0.01 -10.61 -3.07
CA ALA A 351 -1.07 -11.59 -3.08
C ALA A 351 -1.65 -11.76 -1.67
N ILE A 352 -2.93 -11.45 -1.47
CA ILE A 352 -3.64 -11.79 -0.23
C ILE A 352 -4.34 -13.13 -0.47
N ALA A 353 -3.76 -14.19 0.07
CA ALA A 353 -4.20 -15.57 -0.10
C ALA A 353 -4.83 -16.11 1.19
N PRO A 354 -5.84 -16.98 1.10
CA PRO A 354 -6.39 -17.66 2.27
C PRO A 354 -5.31 -18.44 3.03
N VAL A 355 -5.39 -18.46 4.36
CA VAL A 355 -4.54 -19.35 5.19
C VAL A 355 -4.64 -20.79 4.69
N GLY A 356 -3.50 -21.41 4.42
CA GLY A 356 -3.39 -22.76 3.88
C GLY A 356 -3.38 -22.83 2.34
N SER A 357 -3.46 -21.72 1.64
CA SER A 357 -3.25 -21.68 0.18
C SER A 357 -1.80 -22.10 -0.16
N PRO A 358 -1.60 -22.96 -1.16
CA PRO A 358 -0.25 -23.35 -1.57
C PRO A 358 0.53 -22.18 -2.19
N VAL A 359 1.79 -22.07 -1.81
CA VAL A 359 2.82 -21.28 -2.50
C VAL A 359 3.93 -22.24 -2.87
N ASN A 360 4.16 -22.42 -4.16
CA ASN A 360 5.20 -23.30 -4.67
C ASN A 360 6.29 -22.45 -5.30
N TYR A 361 7.56 -22.75 -5.00
CA TYR A 361 8.69 -22.02 -5.59
C TYR A 361 9.86 -22.93 -5.92
N GLN A 362 10.72 -22.53 -6.83
CA GLN A 362 11.88 -23.30 -7.27
C GLN A 362 13.07 -22.39 -7.67
#